data_bdf493fed1791a047e8cb6ed845d983d
#
_entry.id   bdf493fed1791a047e8cb6ed845d983d
#
_cell.length_a   1.000
_cell.length_b   1.000
_cell.length_c   1.000
_cell.angle_alpha   90.00
_cell.angle_beta   90.00
_cell.angle_gamma   90.00
#
_symmetry.space_group_name_H-M   'P 1'
#
loop_
_entity.id
_entity.type
_entity.pdbx_description
1 polymer ?
#
loop_
_entity_poly.entity_id
_entity_poly.type
_entity_poly.pdbx_seq_one_letter_code
_entity_poly.pdbx_strand_id
1 'polypeptide(L)'
;MRIALDAMGGDHAPGPIVVGAVEAVRDDPNMTVALVGDRGRIEAELAKAPGAALDRLPVVHAAEVVDMHEKPVEALRKKRDNSISKCWGLMASGDVKAVVSAGNTGAMVASALFNAKMFLPGVRRPGIAAIFPSHQGPIVIIDVGANMNAKAEDLYQYGVMGAIYAETILGIIEPKIGLLNVGTEEEKGTDLTKATRSLYQQSPLAHQFVGNIEGRDIYEGHARVIVCEGFVGNVLLKAGEGAVEFLFSTLKQELARLLPGLPVGVGQAIAGGLNGLKNRFEYQEFGGGPLLGIRGACIICHGTSSERAIKNALRVAGTMAEDRLNQLIVEQLAAGPGGVADG
;
A
#
# COMPACT_ATOMS: atom_id res chain seq x y z
N MET A 1 -3.64 1.11 -20.39
CA MET A 1 -4.05 0.71 -19.04
C MET A 1 -5.19 1.59 -18.52
N ARG A 2 -6.25 1.01 -17.89
CA ARG A 2 -7.36 1.79 -17.31
C ARG A 2 -7.46 1.56 -15.81
N ILE A 3 -7.45 2.67 -15.03
CA ILE A 3 -7.42 2.68 -13.56
C ILE A 3 -8.60 3.49 -13.05
N ALA A 4 -9.29 3.06 -12.00
CA ALA A 4 -10.25 3.88 -11.27
C ALA A 4 -9.54 4.60 -10.11
N LEU A 5 -9.73 5.91 -10.02
CA LEU A 5 -9.22 6.74 -8.95
C LEU A 5 -10.39 7.32 -8.16
N ASP A 6 -10.46 7.02 -6.87
CA ASP A 6 -11.38 7.66 -5.95
C ASP A 6 -11.00 9.14 -5.79
N ALA A 7 -11.62 9.99 -6.57
CA ALA A 7 -11.32 11.41 -6.59
C ALA A 7 -11.79 12.16 -5.33
N MET A 8 -12.60 11.51 -4.50
CA MET A 8 -13.17 12.10 -3.27
C MET A 8 -12.46 11.61 -2.02
N GLY A 9 -11.52 10.67 -2.14
CA GLY A 9 -10.74 10.12 -1.03
C GLY A 9 -9.58 11.03 -0.62
N GLY A 10 -9.46 11.30 0.68
CA GLY A 10 -8.38 12.10 1.26
C GLY A 10 -8.85 13.43 1.86
N ASP A 11 -8.01 13.97 2.76
CA ASP A 11 -8.33 15.14 3.58
C ASP A 11 -8.49 16.43 2.76
N HIS A 12 -7.86 16.46 1.58
CA HIS A 12 -7.83 17.62 0.69
C HIS A 12 -8.48 17.36 -0.68
N ALA A 13 -9.24 16.25 -0.78
CA ALA A 13 -9.92 15.89 -2.04
C ALA A 13 -10.94 16.95 -2.50
N PRO A 14 -11.15 17.13 -3.81
CA PRO A 14 -10.54 16.39 -4.92
C PRO A 14 -9.24 17.00 -5.48
N GLY A 15 -8.82 18.19 -5.07
CA GLY A 15 -7.75 18.97 -5.68
C GLY A 15 -6.47 18.17 -5.96
N PRO A 16 -5.68 17.75 -4.92
CA PRO A 16 -4.44 16.99 -5.12
C PRO A 16 -4.65 15.68 -5.89
N ILE A 17 -5.82 15.06 -5.74
CA ILE A 17 -6.15 13.78 -6.38
C ILE A 17 -6.29 13.98 -7.89
N VAL A 18 -7.02 15.00 -8.32
CA VAL A 18 -7.22 15.32 -9.73
C VAL A 18 -5.91 15.79 -10.37
N VAL A 19 -5.14 16.65 -9.69
CA VAL A 19 -3.83 17.10 -10.18
C VAL A 19 -2.88 15.92 -10.38
N GLY A 20 -2.77 15.00 -9.42
CA GLY A 20 -1.96 13.80 -9.53
C GLY A 20 -2.38 12.91 -10.71
N ALA A 21 -3.68 12.80 -10.99
CA ALA A 21 -4.18 12.06 -12.15
C ALA A 21 -3.81 12.74 -13.48
N VAL A 22 -3.93 14.06 -13.57
CA VAL A 22 -3.53 14.84 -14.75
C VAL A 22 -2.04 14.64 -15.04
N GLU A 23 -1.20 14.71 -14.02
CA GLU A 23 0.24 14.47 -14.17
C GLU A 23 0.55 13.02 -14.58
N ALA A 24 -0.14 12.04 -14.01
CA ALA A 24 0.08 10.62 -14.34
C ALA A 24 -0.24 10.33 -15.82
N VAL A 25 -1.39 10.78 -16.32
CA VAL A 25 -1.75 10.56 -17.74
C VAL A 25 -0.89 11.38 -18.71
N ARG A 26 -0.31 12.50 -18.27
CA ARG A 26 0.65 13.27 -19.07
C ARG A 26 1.95 12.50 -19.24
N ASP A 27 2.43 11.85 -18.18
CA ASP A 27 3.70 11.12 -18.18
C ASP A 27 3.58 9.76 -18.89
N ASP A 28 2.40 9.12 -18.83
CA ASP A 28 2.14 7.85 -19.51
C ASP A 28 0.98 7.99 -20.52
N PRO A 29 1.29 8.04 -21.84
CA PRO A 29 0.28 8.17 -22.88
C PRO A 29 -0.67 6.97 -23.00
N ASN A 30 -0.32 5.82 -22.45
CA ASN A 30 -1.15 4.60 -22.48
C ASN A 30 -2.08 4.47 -21.26
N MET A 31 -1.96 5.40 -20.29
CA MET A 31 -2.77 5.40 -19.07
C MET A 31 -4.06 6.18 -19.29
N THR A 32 -5.17 5.60 -18.84
CA THR A 32 -6.48 6.24 -18.69
C THR A 32 -6.92 6.14 -17.23
N VAL A 33 -7.28 7.25 -16.61
CA VAL A 33 -7.71 7.29 -15.21
C VAL A 33 -9.15 7.75 -15.13
N ALA A 34 -10.05 6.83 -14.75
CA ALA A 34 -11.45 7.16 -14.46
C ALA A 34 -11.53 7.84 -13.08
N LEU A 35 -11.86 9.12 -13.08
CA LEU A 35 -12.05 9.93 -11.87
C LEU A 35 -13.45 9.66 -11.30
N VAL A 36 -13.52 9.02 -10.13
CA VAL A 36 -14.78 8.59 -9.52
C VAL A 36 -15.15 9.51 -8.36
N GLY A 37 -16.32 10.16 -8.45
CA GLY A 37 -16.79 11.06 -7.40
C GLY A 37 -17.80 12.10 -7.85
N ASP A 38 -17.95 13.18 -7.10
CA ASP A 38 -18.83 14.29 -7.48
C ASP A 38 -18.34 14.94 -8.78
N ARG A 39 -19.17 14.82 -9.83
CA ARG A 39 -18.83 15.30 -11.17
C ARG A 39 -18.51 16.78 -11.17
N GLY A 40 -19.34 17.60 -10.53
CA GLY A 40 -19.17 19.06 -10.55
C GLY A 40 -17.87 19.51 -9.88
N ARG A 41 -17.51 18.87 -8.74
CA ARG A 41 -16.26 19.14 -8.02
C ARG A 41 -15.05 18.69 -8.83
N ILE A 42 -15.10 17.51 -9.47
CA ILE A 42 -14.02 16.99 -10.32
C ILE A 42 -13.81 17.88 -11.55
N GLU A 43 -14.87 18.24 -12.26
CA GLU A 43 -14.80 19.08 -13.46
C GLU A 43 -14.28 20.50 -13.13
N ALA A 44 -14.61 21.04 -11.95
CA ALA A 44 -14.07 22.30 -11.46
C ALA A 44 -12.55 22.25 -11.23
N GLU A 45 -12.01 21.12 -10.76
CA GLU A 45 -10.54 20.94 -10.62
C GLU A 45 -9.87 20.73 -11.97
N LEU A 46 -10.47 19.93 -12.86
CA LEU A 46 -9.94 19.73 -14.22
C LEU A 46 -9.85 21.04 -15.01
N ALA A 47 -10.81 21.95 -14.83
CA ALA A 47 -10.79 23.26 -15.46
C ALA A 47 -9.60 24.14 -15.05
N LYS A 48 -8.99 23.88 -13.89
CA LYS A 48 -7.77 24.58 -13.42
C LYS A 48 -6.48 24.04 -14.03
N ALA A 49 -6.54 22.91 -14.75
CA ALA A 49 -5.37 22.23 -15.34
C ALA A 49 -5.41 22.35 -16.88
N PRO A 50 -4.94 23.48 -17.45
CA PRO A 50 -4.97 23.70 -18.89
C PRO A 50 -4.06 22.66 -19.58
N GLY A 51 -4.56 22.09 -20.69
CA GLY A 51 -3.85 21.07 -21.46
C GLY A 51 -3.96 19.64 -20.88
N ALA A 52 -4.86 19.42 -19.89
CA ALA A 52 -5.18 18.07 -19.46
C ALA A 52 -5.75 17.24 -20.61
N ALA A 53 -5.30 15.99 -20.74
CA ALA A 53 -5.81 15.03 -21.71
C ALA A 53 -7.18 14.48 -21.24
N LEU A 54 -8.23 15.29 -21.38
CA LEU A 54 -9.58 15.01 -20.83
C LEU A 54 -10.19 13.72 -21.39
N ASP A 55 -9.84 13.32 -22.60
CA ASP A 55 -10.21 12.05 -23.22
C ASP A 55 -9.71 10.84 -22.43
N ARG A 56 -8.62 11.00 -21.69
CA ARG A 56 -8.01 9.97 -20.83
C ARG A 56 -8.35 10.13 -19.34
N LEU A 57 -9.20 11.12 -18.99
CA LEU A 57 -9.67 11.40 -17.64
C LEU A 57 -11.22 11.38 -17.57
N PRO A 58 -11.88 10.27 -17.96
CA PRO A 58 -13.32 10.19 -17.90
C PRO A 58 -13.83 10.30 -16.45
N VAL A 59 -14.91 11.06 -16.26
CA VAL A 59 -15.53 11.24 -14.94
C VAL A 59 -16.69 10.27 -14.76
N VAL A 60 -16.61 9.44 -13.70
CA VAL A 60 -17.68 8.55 -13.26
C VAL A 60 -18.32 9.16 -12.02
N HIS A 61 -19.58 9.59 -12.14
CA HIS A 61 -20.27 10.25 -11.04
C HIS A 61 -20.56 9.30 -9.88
N ALA A 62 -20.29 9.75 -8.66
CA ALA A 62 -20.72 9.18 -7.39
C ALA A 62 -21.25 10.31 -6.51
N ALA A 63 -22.49 10.17 -6.04
CA ALA A 63 -23.17 11.25 -5.30
C ALA A 63 -22.73 11.33 -3.84
N GLU A 64 -22.14 10.26 -3.29
CA GLU A 64 -21.84 10.13 -1.87
C GLU A 64 -20.34 9.88 -1.64
N VAL A 65 -19.88 10.30 -0.47
CA VAL A 65 -18.48 10.12 -0.03
C VAL A 65 -18.47 9.45 1.33
N VAL A 66 -17.62 8.43 1.51
CA VAL A 66 -17.33 7.86 2.82
C VAL A 66 -16.27 8.74 3.48
N ASP A 67 -16.60 9.36 4.60
CA ASP A 67 -15.69 10.23 5.35
C ASP A 67 -14.59 9.41 6.06
N MET A 68 -13.42 10.03 6.30
CA MET A 68 -12.29 9.38 6.94
C MET A 68 -12.57 8.91 8.36
N HIS A 69 -13.50 9.57 9.07
CA HIS A 69 -13.87 9.27 10.46
C HIS A 69 -15.10 8.37 10.59
N GLU A 70 -15.76 8.04 9.48
CA GLU A 70 -16.92 7.15 9.52
C GLU A 70 -16.53 5.69 9.75
N LYS A 71 -17.39 4.96 10.46
CA LYS A 71 -17.25 3.52 10.61
C LYS A 71 -17.44 2.84 9.26
N PRO A 72 -16.43 2.12 8.73
CA PRO A 72 -16.41 1.64 7.36
C PRO A 72 -17.65 0.88 6.92
N VAL A 73 -18.02 -0.16 7.66
CA VAL A 73 -19.15 -1.04 7.33
C VAL A 73 -20.49 -0.32 7.39
N GLU A 74 -20.67 0.56 8.39
CA GLU A 74 -21.91 1.34 8.53
C GLU A 74 -22.05 2.37 7.39
N ALA A 75 -20.95 3.06 7.06
CA ALA A 75 -20.91 4.04 5.99
C ALA A 75 -21.25 3.41 4.63
N LEU A 76 -20.61 2.27 4.30
CA LEU A 76 -20.87 1.55 3.05
C LEU A 76 -22.31 1.04 2.93
N ARG A 77 -22.94 0.67 4.03
CA ARG A 77 -24.36 0.24 4.03
C ARG A 77 -25.33 1.41 3.82
N LYS A 78 -25.03 2.57 4.39
CA LYS A 78 -25.87 3.77 4.33
C LYS A 78 -25.69 4.51 3.00
N LYS A 79 -24.43 4.67 2.55
CA LYS A 79 -24.05 5.41 1.36
C LYS A 79 -23.77 4.42 0.22
N ARG A 80 -24.79 4.07 -0.54
CA ARG A 80 -24.67 3.07 -1.60
C ARG A 80 -24.04 3.59 -2.89
N ASP A 81 -24.18 4.91 -3.12
CA ASP A 81 -23.66 5.60 -4.31
C ASP A 81 -22.34 6.33 -4.01
N ASN A 82 -21.48 5.72 -3.16
CA ASN A 82 -20.18 6.30 -2.80
C ASN A 82 -19.09 5.97 -3.81
N SER A 83 -18.07 6.84 -3.85
CA SER A 83 -16.94 6.73 -4.79
C SER A 83 -16.14 5.43 -4.64
N ILE A 84 -15.90 4.97 -3.39
CA ILE A 84 -15.18 3.72 -3.09
C ILE A 84 -15.91 2.53 -3.70
N SER A 85 -17.20 2.37 -3.41
CA SER A 85 -18.00 1.25 -3.94
C SER A 85 -18.08 1.26 -5.46
N LYS A 86 -18.12 2.45 -6.09
CA LYS A 86 -18.07 2.56 -7.55
C LYS A 86 -16.72 2.16 -8.14
N CYS A 87 -15.61 2.56 -7.52
CA CYS A 87 -14.29 2.09 -7.96
C CYS A 87 -14.20 0.56 -7.97
N TRP A 88 -14.66 -0.09 -6.88
CA TRP A 88 -14.70 -1.56 -6.81
C TRP A 88 -15.69 -2.18 -7.80
N GLY A 89 -16.81 -1.51 -8.06
CA GLY A 89 -17.77 -1.93 -9.10
C GLY A 89 -17.16 -1.96 -10.49
N LEU A 90 -16.41 -0.91 -10.87
CA LEU A 90 -15.69 -0.83 -12.13
C LEU A 90 -14.61 -1.93 -12.26
N MET A 91 -13.95 -2.30 -11.17
CA MET A 91 -12.98 -3.40 -11.18
C MET A 91 -13.69 -4.75 -11.29
N ALA A 92 -14.79 -4.94 -10.59
CA ALA A 92 -15.57 -6.18 -10.64
C ALA A 92 -16.22 -6.45 -12.02
N SER A 93 -16.59 -5.38 -12.75
CA SER A 93 -17.09 -5.49 -14.15
C SER A 93 -15.97 -5.70 -15.17
N GLY A 94 -14.71 -5.50 -14.80
CA GLY A 94 -13.57 -5.57 -15.71
C GLY A 94 -13.32 -4.29 -16.52
N ASP A 95 -14.06 -3.20 -16.21
CA ASP A 95 -13.88 -1.91 -16.88
C ASP A 95 -12.54 -1.27 -16.55
N VAL A 96 -11.99 -1.57 -15.37
CA VAL A 96 -10.65 -1.14 -14.94
C VAL A 96 -9.86 -2.33 -14.40
N LYS A 97 -8.53 -2.23 -14.46
CA LYS A 97 -7.61 -3.26 -13.94
C LYS A 97 -7.01 -2.90 -12.58
N ALA A 98 -7.16 -1.66 -12.17
CA ALA A 98 -6.66 -1.19 -10.88
C ALA A 98 -7.58 -0.15 -10.24
N VAL A 99 -7.50 -0.04 -8.91
CA VAL A 99 -8.16 0.98 -8.08
C VAL A 99 -7.12 1.68 -7.23
N VAL A 100 -7.21 3.02 -7.15
CA VAL A 100 -6.39 3.85 -6.25
C VAL A 100 -7.33 4.72 -5.42
N SER A 101 -7.09 4.79 -4.11
CA SER A 101 -7.87 5.66 -3.21
C SER A 101 -7.00 6.16 -2.05
N ALA A 102 -7.13 7.43 -1.70
CA ALA A 102 -6.62 8.02 -0.46
C ALA A 102 -7.73 8.17 0.61
N GLY A 103 -8.87 7.52 0.39
CA GLY A 103 -10.01 7.56 1.29
C GLY A 103 -9.88 6.62 2.50
N ASN A 104 -11.00 6.37 3.15
CA ASN A 104 -11.08 5.54 4.36
C ASN A 104 -10.57 4.11 4.08
N THR A 105 -9.40 3.78 4.65
CA THR A 105 -8.72 2.47 4.48
C THR A 105 -9.65 1.30 4.82
N GLY A 106 -10.37 1.40 5.95
CA GLY A 106 -11.30 0.37 6.36
C GLY A 106 -12.46 0.18 5.38
N ALA A 107 -12.94 1.26 4.75
CA ALA A 107 -13.98 1.18 3.72
C ALA A 107 -13.43 0.56 2.42
N MET A 108 -12.19 0.86 2.04
CA MET A 108 -11.52 0.22 0.92
C MET A 108 -11.43 -1.30 1.13
N VAL A 109 -10.90 -1.73 2.27
CA VAL A 109 -10.78 -3.16 2.62
C VAL A 109 -12.16 -3.81 2.73
N ALA A 110 -13.11 -3.20 3.46
CA ALA A 110 -14.45 -3.76 3.63
C ALA A 110 -15.20 -3.91 2.31
N SER A 111 -15.06 -2.97 1.38
CA SER A 111 -15.67 -3.07 0.04
C SER A 111 -15.09 -4.24 -0.75
N ALA A 112 -13.79 -4.49 -0.66
CA ALA A 112 -13.17 -5.68 -1.25
C ALA A 112 -13.70 -6.97 -0.63
N LEU A 113 -13.83 -7.00 0.72
CA LEU A 113 -14.31 -8.16 1.48
C LEU A 113 -15.80 -8.47 1.19
N PHE A 114 -16.63 -7.46 0.95
CA PHE A 114 -18.05 -7.66 0.61
C PHE A 114 -18.25 -8.31 -0.76
N ASN A 115 -17.25 -8.27 -1.61
CA ASN A 115 -17.27 -8.91 -2.91
C ASN A 115 -16.25 -10.06 -2.97
N ALA A 116 -16.67 -11.24 -2.48
CA ALA A 116 -15.80 -12.44 -2.46
C ALA A 116 -15.22 -12.81 -3.85
N LYS A 117 -15.87 -12.38 -4.94
CA LYS A 117 -15.35 -12.55 -6.31
C LYS A 117 -14.07 -11.75 -6.57
N MET A 118 -13.76 -10.77 -5.71
CA MET A 118 -12.53 -9.97 -5.82
C MET A 118 -11.30 -10.67 -5.26
N PHE A 119 -11.44 -11.78 -4.52
CA PHE A 119 -10.28 -12.50 -4.01
C PHE A 119 -9.64 -13.34 -5.11
N LEU A 120 -8.32 -13.44 -5.05
CA LEU A 120 -7.60 -14.42 -5.86
C LEU A 120 -7.95 -15.84 -5.40
N PRO A 121 -7.99 -16.82 -6.32
CA PRO A 121 -8.16 -18.22 -5.94
C PRO A 121 -7.14 -18.64 -4.88
N GLY A 122 -7.61 -19.34 -3.84
CA GLY A 122 -6.77 -19.79 -2.73
C GLY A 122 -6.48 -18.73 -1.65
N VAL A 123 -6.68 -17.44 -1.91
CA VAL A 123 -6.47 -16.39 -0.91
C VAL A 123 -7.63 -16.36 0.08
N ARG A 124 -7.31 -16.48 1.38
CA ARG A 124 -8.28 -16.44 2.48
C ARG A 124 -8.62 -15.01 2.90
N ARG A 125 -7.59 -14.16 2.99
CA ARG A 125 -7.69 -12.76 3.38
C ARG A 125 -6.67 -11.93 2.63
N PRO A 126 -7.06 -10.85 1.96
CA PRO A 126 -6.11 -9.89 1.42
C PRO A 126 -5.38 -9.18 2.54
N GLY A 127 -4.14 -8.75 2.30
CA GLY A 127 -3.33 -8.00 3.26
C GLY A 127 -2.83 -6.69 2.66
N ILE A 128 -2.75 -5.62 3.46
CA ILE A 128 -2.11 -4.36 3.06
C ILE A 128 -0.61 -4.51 3.30
N ALA A 129 0.18 -4.32 2.26
CA ALA A 129 1.62 -4.21 2.41
C ALA A 129 2.07 -2.75 2.54
N ALA A 130 3.11 -2.51 3.31
CA ALA A 130 3.81 -1.23 3.39
C ALA A 130 5.28 -1.42 3.02
N ILE A 131 5.84 -0.43 2.32
CA ILE A 131 7.24 -0.46 1.92
C ILE A 131 8.03 0.43 2.87
N PHE A 132 9.02 -0.14 3.54
CA PHE A 132 9.89 0.57 4.48
C PHE A 132 11.32 0.62 3.95
N PRO A 133 12.08 1.67 4.24
CA PRO A 133 13.50 1.70 3.95
C PRO A 133 14.27 0.82 4.95
N SER A 134 15.36 0.20 4.49
CA SER A 134 16.35 -0.44 5.33
C SER A 134 17.76 -0.16 4.83
N HIS A 135 18.77 -0.59 5.59
CA HIS A 135 20.19 -0.46 5.16
C HIS A 135 20.48 -1.23 3.85
N GLN A 136 19.73 -2.30 3.58
CA GLN A 136 19.88 -3.11 2.36
C GLN A 136 18.89 -2.75 1.24
N GLY A 137 18.16 -1.63 1.35
CA GLY A 137 17.13 -1.20 0.39
C GLY A 137 15.71 -1.43 0.91
N PRO A 138 14.68 -1.36 0.03
CA PRO A 138 13.29 -1.45 0.46
C PRO A 138 12.94 -2.82 1.03
N ILE A 139 12.09 -2.86 2.04
CA ILE A 139 11.49 -4.07 2.63
C ILE A 139 9.97 -3.97 2.56
N VAL A 140 9.30 -5.11 2.58
CA VAL A 140 7.84 -5.22 2.58
C VAL A 140 7.38 -5.68 3.95
N ILE A 141 6.51 -4.92 4.60
CA ILE A 141 5.82 -5.33 5.84
C ILE A 141 4.37 -5.63 5.50
N ILE A 142 3.88 -6.79 5.87
CA ILE A 142 2.51 -7.24 5.61
C ILE A 142 1.99 -8.13 6.76
N ASP A 143 0.83 -7.94 7.31
CA ASP A 143 -0.23 -6.99 7.05
C ASP A 143 -0.11 -5.75 7.95
N VAL A 144 -0.38 -4.56 7.38
CA VAL A 144 -0.30 -3.31 8.16
C VAL A 144 -1.68 -2.69 8.45
N GLY A 145 -2.75 -3.51 8.42
CA GLY A 145 -4.04 -2.99 8.88
C GLY A 145 -5.29 -3.48 8.16
N ALA A 146 -5.22 -4.48 7.29
CA ALA A 146 -6.41 -5.07 6.66
C ALA A 146 -7.15 -6.04 7.60
N ASN A 147 -6.42 -6.83 8.41
CA ASN A 147 -7.00 -7.89 9.23
C ASN A 147 -6.46 -7.86 10.66
N MET A 148 -7.31 -7.44 11.60
CA MET A 148 -6.94 -7.36 13.03
C MET A 148 -6.93 -8.72 13.75
N ASN A 149 -7.59 -9.73 13.20
CA ASN A 149 -7.72 -11.08 13.76
C ASN A 149 -7.30 -12.12 12.70
N ALA A 150 -6.05 -12.06 12.26
CA ALA A 150 -5.49 -13.01 11.32
C ALA A 150 -5.23 -14.38 11.97
N LYS A 151 -5.31 -15.44 11.17
CA LYS A 151 -4.91 -16.80 11.55
C LYS A 151 -3.52 -17.13 11.01
N ALA A 152 -2.94 -18.23 11.48
CA ALA A 152 -1.59 -18.65 11.04
C ALA A 152 -1.51 -18.86 9.52
N GLU A 153 -2.57 -19.40 8.92
CA GLU A 153 -2.64 -19.59 7.47
C GLU A 153 -2.72 -18.25 6.71
N ASP A 154 -3.33 -17.22 7.31
CA ASP A 154 -3.37 -15.88 6.71
C ASP A 154 -1.96 -15.27 6.73
N LEU A 155 -1.23 -15.38 7.86
CA LEU A 155 0.15 -14.91 7.98
C LEU A 155 1.09 -15.66 7.01
N TYR A 156 0.91 -16.96 6.83
CA TYR A 156 1.64 -17.72 5.82
C TYR A 156 1.40 -17.15 4.41
N GLN A 157 0.13 -16.92 4.04
CA GLN A 157 -0.23 -16.35 2.75
C GLN A 157 0.30 -14.92 2.58
N TYR A 158 0.39 -14.13 3.65
CA TYR A 158 1.00 -12.80 3.58
C TYR A 158 2.48 -12.87 3.19
N GLY A 159 3.24 -13.82 3.72
CA GLY A 159 4.62 -13.99 3.31
C GLY A 159 4.76 -14.44 1.85
N VAL A 160 3.88 -15.33 1.37
CA VAL A 160 3.82 -15.70 -0.06
C VAL A 160 3.58 -14.46 -0.92
N MET A 161 2.53 -13.70 -0.60
CA MET A 161 2.16 -12.50 -1.36
C MET A 161 3.23 -11.42 -1.28
N GLY A 162 3.81 -11.20 -0.10
CA GLY A 162 4.88 -10.24 0.13
C GLY A 162 6.17 -10.60 -0.62
N ALA A 163 6.54 -11.89 -0.66
CA ALA A 163 7.73 -12.35 -1.39
C ALA A 163 7.57 -12.14 -2.90
N ILE A 164 6.44 -12.54 -3.47
CA ILE A 164 6.17 -12.34 -4.90
C ILE A 164 6.12 -10.85 -5.25
N TYR A 165 5.50 -10.01 -4.40
CA TYR A 165 5.51 -8.57 -4.60
C TYR A 165 6.94 -7.98 -4.54
N ALA A 166 7.75 -8.43 -3.59
CA ALA A 166 9.15 -8.00 -3.47
C ALA A 166 9.98 -8.40 -4.71
N GLU A 167 9.76 -9.58 -5.25
CA GLU A 167 10.43 -10.05 -6.48
C GLU A 167 9.98 -9.28 -7.72
N THR A 168 8.67 -9.23 -7.97
CA THR A 168 8.14 -8.73 -9.24
C THR A 168 8.11 -7.20 -9.32
N ILE A 169 7.75 -6.53 -8.24
CA ILE A 169 7.58 -5.07 -8.24
C ILE A 169 8.81 -4.32 -7.72
N LEU A 170 9.51 -4.88 -6.72
CA LEU A 170 10.69 -4.23 -6.14
C LEU A 170 12.01 -4.78 -6.72
N GLY A 171 11.98 -5.86 -7.52
CA GLY A 171 13.16 -6.47 -8.14
C GLY A 171 14.12 -7.12 -7.13
N ILE A 172 13.62 -7.58 -5.99
CA ILE A 172 14.43 -8.20 -4.93
C ILE A 172 14.54 -9.71 -5.22
N ILE A 173 15.75 -10.18 -5.48
CA ILE A 173 15.99 -11.58 -5.80
C ILE A 173 15.94 -12.41 -4.51
N GLU A 174 15.16 -13.50 -4.51
CA GLU A 174 15.00 -14.45 -3.39
C GLU A 174 14.78 -13.75 -2.03
N PRO A 175 13.73 -12.93 -1.87
CA PRO A 175 13.52 -12.16 -0.65
C PRO A 175 13.36 -13.08 0.56
N LYS A 176 14.13 -12.86 1.61
CA LYS A 176 14.00 -13.59 2.86
C LYS A 176 12.78 -13.10 3.63
N ILE A 177 12.05 -14.06 4.24
CA ILE A 177 10.82 -13.84 4.98
C ILE A 177 11.11 -13.98 6.47
N GLY A 178 10.82 -12.93 7.24
CA GLY A 178 10.89 -12.93 8.71
C GLY A 178 9.50 -12.79 9.33
N LEU A 179 9.28 -13.47 10.44
CA LEU A 179 8.06 -13.35 11.24
C LEU A 179 8.31 -12.38 12.39
N LEU A 180 7.61 -11.24 12.41
CA LEU A 180 7.77 -10.24 13.46
C LEU A 180 7.36 -10.82 14.81
N ASN A 181 8.25 -10.68 15.80
CA ASN A 181 8.09 -11.28 17.11
C ASN A 181 8.77 -10.43 18.20
N VAL A 182 8.62 -10.84 19.44
CA VAL A 182 9.20 -10.20 20.65
C VAL A 182 10.61 -10.69 20.97
N GLY A 183 11.12 -11.68 20.24
CA GLY A 183 12.46 -12.27 20.37
C GLY A 183 12.72 -13.20 19.20
N THR A 184 14.00 -13.49 18.94
CA THR A 184 14.45 -14.31 17.81
C THR A 184 14.37 -15.81 18.08
N GLU A 185 14.30 -16.22 19.36
CA GLU A 185 14.26 -17.62 19.77
C GLU A 185 12.96 -18.30 19.33
N GLU A 186 13.03 -19.59 19.08
CA GLU A 186 11.94 -20.40 18.52
C GLU A 186 10.68 -20.45 19.39
N GLU A 187 10.87 -20.49 20.69
CA GLU A 187 9.78 -20.57 21.69
C GLU A 187 9.09 -19.25 21.97
N LYS A 188 9.65 -18.13 21.49
CA LYS A 188 9.07 -16.80 21.72
C LYS A 188 7.79 -16.58 20.90
N GLY A 189 6.99 -15.67 21.42
CA GLY A 189 5.76 -15.18 20.78
C GLY A 189 4.50 -15.91 21.21
N THR A 190 3.44 -15.59 20.49
CA THR A 190 2.07 -16.07 20.72
C THR A 190 1.85 -17.42 20.04
N ASP A 191 0.73 -18.09 20.36
CA ASP A 191 0.33 -19.31 19.66
C ASP A 191 0.16 -19.08 18.16
N LEU A 192 -0.29 -17.87 17.75
CA LEU A 192 -0.39 -17.47 16.36
C LEU A 192 0.99 -17.49 15.66
N THR A 193 2.01 -16.88 16.26
CA THR A 193 3.34 -16.83 15.66
C THR A 193 4.01 -18.20 15.62
N LYS A 194 3.84 -19.02 16.65
CA LYS A 194 4.36 -20.40 16.69
C LYS A 194 3.72 -21.28 15.62
N ALA A 195 2.38 -21.21 15.46
CA ALA A 195 1.68 -21.94 14.41
C ALA A 195 2.10 -21.48 13.01
N THR A 196 2.24 -20.16 12.80
CA THR A 196 2.70 -19.58 11.53
C THR A 196 4.12 -20.05 11.18
N ARG A 197 5.05 -20.05 12.14
CA ARG A 197 6.39 -20.57 11.98
C ARG A 197 6.39 -22.02 11.49
N SER A 198 5.59 -22.87 12.12
CA SER A 198 5.46 -24.28 11.73
C SER A 198 4.98 -24.43 10.28
N LEU A 199 4.05 -23.58 9.83
CA LEU A 199 3.61 -23.58 8.43
C LEU A 199 4.75 -23.23 7.46
N TYR A 200 5.54 -22.20 7.76
CA TYR A 200 6.71 -21.86 6.92
C TYR A 200 7.72 -22.97 6.85
N GLN A 201 8.07 -23.58 7.99
CA GLN A 201 9.05 -24.67 8.05
C GLN A 201 8.64 -25.92 7.26
N GLN A 202 7.33 -26.16 7.13
CA GLN A 202 6.76 -27.30 6.41
C GLN A 202 6.37 -26.97 4.95
N SER A 203 6.67 -25.77 4.49
CA SER A 203 6.27 -25.26 3.18
C SER A 203 7.41 -25.21 2.17
N PRO A 204 7.12 -25.04 0.87
CA PRO A 204 8.14 -24.76 -0.14
C PRO A 204 8.97 -23.50 0.14
N LEU A 205 8.47 -22.58 0.99
CA LEU A 205 9.17 -21.36 1.38
C LEU A 205 10.14 -21.54 2.57
N ALA A 206 10.34 -22.77 3.08
CA ALA A 206 11.23 -23.01 4.22
C ALA A 206 12.67 -22.49 3.99
N HIS A 207 13.16 -22.54 2.76
CA HIS A 207 14.50 -22.05 2.38
C HIS A 207 14.60 -20.50 2.35
N GLN A 208 13.47 -19.78 2.25
CA GLN A 208 13.41 -18.33 2.31
C GLN A 208 13.08 -17.82 3.72
N PHE A 209 12.53 -18.68 4.58
CA PHE A 209 12.10 -18.28 5.92
C PHE A 209 13.29 -18.22 6.88
N VAL A 210 13.57 -17.04 7.44
CA VAL A 210 14.70 -16.81 8.36
C VAL A 210 14.32 -16.94 9.84
N GLY A 211 13.04 -17.23 10.15
CA GLY A 211 12.55 -17.35 11.53
C GLY A 211 11.97 -16.08 12.09
N ASN A 212 11.98 -15.97 13.41
CA ASN A 212 11.52 -14.79 14.13
C ASN A 212 12.50 -13.63 13.96
N ILE A 213 11.99 -12.40 13.85
CA ILE A 213 12.75 -11.16 13.86
C ILE A 213 12.16 -10.18 14.87
N GLU A 214 12.96 -9.33 15.45
CA GLU A 214 12.53 -8.27 16.34
C GLU A 214 12.27 -6.95 15.59
N GLY A 215 11.52 -6.04 16.20
CA GLY A 215 11.24 -4.73 15.63
C GLY A 215 12.49 -3.90 15.29
N ARG A 216 13.58 -4.08 16.05
CA ARG A 216 14.86 -3.40 15.77
C ARG A 216 15.55 -3.91 14.51
N ASP A 217 15.34 -5.19 14.15
CA ASP A 217 16.01 -5.85 13.02
C ASP A 217 15.39 -5.43 11.67
N ILE A 218 14.22 -4.79 11.71
CA ILE A 218 13.48 -4.33 10.52
C ILE A 218 14.38 -3.47 9.61
N TYR A 219 15.09 -2.51 10.20
CA TYR A 219 15.91 -1.55 9.46
C TYR A 219 17.25 -2.12 9.00
N GLU A 220 17.67 -3.28 9.53
CA GLU A 220 18.87 -4.00 9.06
C GLU A 220 18.66 -4.61 7.67
N GLY A 221 17.43 -5.01 7.34
CA GLY A 221 17.05 -5.51 6.03
C GLY A 221 17.47 -6.95 5.73
N HIS A 222 17.82 -7.74 6.76
CA HIS A 222 18.13 -9.16 6.60
C HIS A 222 16.92 -9.98 6.14
N ALA A 223 15.72 -9.65 6.66
CA ALA A 223 14.46 -10.08 6.08
C ALA A 223 13.93 -8.96 5.17
N ARG A 224 13.62 -9.30 3.93
CA ARG A 224 13.09 -8.35 2.93
C ARG A 224 11.55 -8.36 2.89
N VAL A 225 10.94 -9.37 3.48
CA VAL A 225 9.50 -9.49 3.73
C VAL A 225 9.30 -9.77 5.21
N ILE A 226 8.54 -8.92 5.87
CA ILE A 226 8.26 -9.01 7.29
C ILE A 226 6.77 -9.24 7.47
N VAL A 227 6.44 -10.36 8.09
CA VAL A 227 5.06 -10.80 8.28
C VAL A 227 4.61 -10.52 9.70
N CYS A 228 3.45 -9.92 9.82
CA CYS A 228 2.75 -9.72 11.10
C CYS A 228 1.23 -9.70 10.88
N GLU A 229 0.46 -9.72 11.96
CA GLU A 229 -0.98 -9.47 11.86
C GLU A 229 -1.28 -7.96 11.82
N GLY A 230 -2.47 -7.59 11.30
CA GLY A 230 -2.77 -6.22 10.96
C GLY A 230 -2.75 -5.22 12.13
N PHE A 231 -3.03 -5.66 13.38
CA PHE A 231 -2.94 -4.76 14.53
C PHE A 231 -1.48 -4.38 14.82
N VAL A 232 -0.60 -5.36 14.93
CA VAL A 232 0.84 -5.12 15.17
C VAL A 232 1.44 -4.34 14.01
N GLY A 233 1.12 -4.72 12.76
CA GLY A 233 1.62 -4.02 11.58
C GLY A 233 1.17 -2.56 11.51
N ASN A 234 -0.08 -2.26 11.85
CA ASN A 234 -0.58 -0.88 11.87
C ASN A 234 0.06 -0.05 13.00
N VAL A 235 0.26 -0.63 14.18
CA VAL A 235 0.97 0.03 15.28
C VAL A 235 2.42 0.33 14.86
N LEU A 236 3.10 -0.64 14.27
CA LEU A 236 4.47 -0.48 13.78
C LEU A 236 4.56 0.62 12.71
N LEU A 237 3.65 0.61 11.73
CA LEU A 237 3.58 1.64 10.69
C LEU A 237 3.42 3.03 11.30
N LYS A 238 2.44 3.22 12.18
CA LYS A 238 2.16 4.52 12.81
C LYS A 238 3.26 4.98 13.77
N ALA A 239 3.87 4.04 14.50
CA ALA A 239 5.03 4.36 15.34
C ALA A 239 6.25 4.75 14.49
N GLY A 240 6.50 4.07 13.40
CA GLY A 240 7.58 4.40 12.44
C GLY A 240 7.37 5.77 11.80
N GLU A 241 6.17 6.06 11.29
CA GLU A 241 5.80 7.37 10.73
C GLU A 241 6.05 8.49 11.77
N GLY A 242 5.51 8.33 12.99
CA GLY A 242 5.67 9.32 14.06
C GLY A 242 7.11 9.50 14.51
N ALA A 243 7.91 8.44 14.59
CA ALA A 243 9.32 8.51 14.93
C ALA A 243 10.14 9.28 13.88
N VAL A 244 9.88 9.05 12.60
CA VAL A 244 10.52 9.78 11.50
C VAL A 244 10.14 11.26 11.54
N GLU A 245 8.85 11.57 11.69
CA GLU A 245 8.36 12.96 11.78
C GLU A 245 8.99 13.70 12.97
N PHE A 246 9.00 13.07 14.16
CA PHE A 246 9.62 13.62 15.36
C PHE A 246 11.12 13.89 15.15
N LEU A 247 11.86 12.93 14.58
CA LEU A 247 13.29 13.08 14.31
C LEU A 247 13.57 14.26 13.37
N PHE A 248 12.87 14.32 12.23
CA PHE A 248 13.08 15.38 11.24
C PHE A 248 12.64 16.76 11.75
N SER A 249 11.55 16.85 12.52
CA SER A 249 11.13 18.12 13.13
C SER A 249 12.17 18.62 14.16
N THR A 250 12.71 17.73 14.98
CA THR A 250 13.76 18.05 15.96
C THR A 250 15.04 18.48 15.26
N LEU A 251 15.50 17.73 14.24
CA LEU A 251 16.68 18.10 13.45
C LEU A 251 16.52 19.48 12.80
N LYS A 252 15.32 19.76 12.23
CA LYS A 252 15.04 21.07 11.64
C LYS A 252 15.11 22.21 12.67
N GLN A 253 14.59 21.99 13.88
CA GLN A 253 14.67 22.97 14.95
C GLN A 253 16.12 23.25 15.40
N GLU A 254 16.93 22.20 15.61
CA GLU A 254 18.34 22.36 15.99
C GLU A 254 19.15 23.03 14.91
N LEU A 255 18.93 22.67 13.65
CA LEU A 255 19.60 23.33 12.53
C LEU A 255 19.21 24.81 12.38
N ALA A 256 17.94 25.15 12.58
CA ALA A 256 17.50 26.56 12.56
C ALA A 256 18.21 27.42 13.61
N ARG A 257 18.68 26.83 14.71
CA ARG A 257 19.50 27.51 15.72
C ARG A 257 20.97 27.70 15.27
N LEU A 258 21.50 26.74 14.52
CA LEU A 258 22.91 26.72 14.12
C LEU A 258 23.18 27.46 12.81
N LEU A 259 22.24 27.45 11.85
CA LEU A 259 22.38 28.00 10.52
C LEU A 259 22.76 29.50 10.47
N PRO A 260 22.23 30.40 11.35
CA PRO A 260 22.60 31.80 11.32
C PRO A 260 24.09 32.09 11.53
N GLY A 261 24.85 31.14 12.13
CA GLY A 261 26.27 31.24 12.33
C GLY A 261 27.14 30.60 11.26
N LEU A 262 26.53 30.00 10.21
CA LEU A 262 27.25 29.28 9.16
C LEU A 262 27.30 30.07 7.84
N PRO A 263 28.35 29.90 7.01
CA PRO A 263 28.36 30.40 5.65
C PRO A 263 27.16 29.89 4.84
N VAL A 264 26.55 30.73 4.00
CA VAL A 264 25.33 30.41 3.23
C VAL A 264 25.43 29.09 2.45
N GLY A 265 26.58 28.85 1.81
CA GLY A 265 26.80 27.60 1.04
C GLY A 265 26.79 26.34 1.92
N VAL A 266 27.26 26.43 3.18
CA VAL A 266 27.22 25.31 4.12
C VAL A 266 25.79 25.03 4.56
N GLY A 267 25.02 26.08 4.87
CA GLY A 267 23.61 25.97 5.24
C GLY A 267 22.77 25.31 4.12
N GLN A 268 23.00 25.71 2.88
CA GLN A 268 22.32 25.11 1.71
C GLN A 268 22.68 23.62 1.51
N ALA A 269 23.95 23.26 1.67
CA ALA A 269 24.40 21.87 1.55
C ALA A 269 23.76 20.96 2.63
N ILE A 270 23.70 21.43 3.88
CA ILE A 270 23.05 20.73 4.99
C ILE A 270 21.55 20.57 4.71
N ALA A 271 20.85 21.63 4.32
CA ALA A 271 19.43 21.58 3.97
C ALA A 271 19.14 20.62 2.82
N GLY A 272 19.99 20.62 1.78
CA GLY A 272 19.91 19.69 0.64
C GLY A 272 20.09 18.23 1.08
N GLY A 273 21.09 17.94 1.91
CA GLY A 273 21.33 16.60 2.46
C GLY A 273 20.17 16.08 3.30
N LEU A 274 19.59 16.93 4.14
CA LEU A 274 18.42 16.56 4.94
C LEU A 274 17.16 16.30 4.12
N ASN A 275 16.92 17.12 3.10
CA ASN A 275 15.81 16.89 2.18
C ASN A 275 16.00 15.56 1.44
N GLY A 276 17.22 15.26 0.99
CA GLY A 276 17.54 13.96 0.38
C GLY A 276 17.33 12.79 1.32
N LEU A 277 17.67 12.93 2.61
CA LEU A 277 17.44 11.92 3.62
C LEU A 277 15.95 11.76 3.90
N LYS A 278 15.21 12.86 4.07
CA LYS A 278 13.76 12.84 4.30
C LYS A 278 13.03 12.08 3.17
N ASN A 279 13.37 12.35 1.91
CA ASN A 279 12.76 11.69 0.77
C ASN A 279 12.93 10.15 0.79
N ARG A 280 14.03 9.63 1.37
CA ARG A 280 14.21 8.16 1.52
C ARG A 280 13.22 7.53 2.52
N PHE A 281 12.73 8.30 3.48
CA PHE A 281 11.75 7.86 4.46
C PHE A 281 10.31 8.24 4.09
N GLU A 282 10.11 9.06 3.05
CA GLU A 282 8.77 9.40 2.62
C GLU A 282 8.11 8.20 1.93
N TYR A 283 7.16 7.60 2.62
CA TYR A 283 6.26 6.56 2.12
C TYR A 283 5.57 6.96 0.79
N GLN A 284 5.40 8.25 0.55
CA GLN A 284 4.81 8.83 -0.66
C GLN A 284 5.60 8.53 -1.95
N GLU A 285 6.90 8.27 -1.85
CA GLU A 285 7.74 7.87 -2.99
C GLU A 285 7.36 6.48 -3.52
N PHE A 286 6.87 5.58 -2.66
CA PHE A 286 6.43 4.24 -3.03
C PHE A 286 4.97 4.16 -3.48
N GLY A 287 4.23 5.29 -3.48
CA GLY A 287 2.89 5.41 -4.05
C GLY A 287 1.75 4.87 -3.19
N GLY A 288 1.99 4.50 -1.91
CA GLY A 288 0.96 3.96 -1.03
C GLY A 288 1.09 2.45 -0.73
N GLY A 289 0.13 1.90 0.04
CA GLY A 289 0.08 0.48 0.42
C GLY A 289 -0.71 -0.36 -0.58
N PRO A 290 -0.07 -1.34 -1.25
CA PRO A 290 -0.81 -2.28 -2.07
C PRO A 290 -1.66 -3.22 -1.20
N LEU A 291 -2.92 -3.42 -1.59
CA LEU A 291 -3.78 -4.47 -1.05
C LEU A 291 -3.55 -5.73 -1.90
N LEU A 292 -2.79 -6.67 -1.36
CA LEU A 292 -2.42 -7.92 -2.02
C LEU A 292 -3.47 -9.01 -1.80
N GLY A 293 -3.59 -9.93 -2.75
CA GLY A 293 -4.53 -11.05 -2.66
C GLY A 293 -5.89 -10.79 -3.29
N ILE A 294 -6.02 -9.74 -4.09
CA ILE A 294 -7.22 -9.38 -4.82
C ILE A 294 -7.01 -9.47 -6.34
N ARG A 295 -8.10 -9.65 -7.08
CA ARG A 295 -8.10 -9.58 -8.56
C ARG A 295 -7.84 -8.15 -9.01
N GLY A 296 -6.92 -7.96 -9.95
CA GLY A 296 -6.43 -6.64 -10.35
C GLY A 296 -5.43 -6.06 -9.34
N ALA A 297 -5.26 -4.75 -9.32
CA ALA A 297 -4.38 -4.05 -8.39
C ALA A 297 -5.17 -3.04 -7.56
N CYS A 298 -4.80 -2.87 -6.29
CA CYS A 298 -5.35 -1.82 -5.45
C CYS A 298 -4.24 -1.16 -4.65
N ILE A 299 -4.18 0.17 -4.71
CA ILE A 299 -3.27 0.98 -3.90
C ILE A 299 -4.09 1.86 -2.96
N ILE A 300 -3.78 1.75 -1.68
CA ILE A 300 -4.37 2.58 -0.63
C ILE A 300 -3.35 3.63 -0.22
N CYS A 301 -3.67 4.90 -0.50
CA CYS A 301 -2.85 6.05 -0.15
C CYS A 301 -3.22 6.62 1.22
N HIS A 302 -2.36 7.44 1.79
CA HIS A 302 -2.66 8.16 3.03
C HIS A 302 -3.64 9.31 2.78
N GLY A 303 -4.49 9.66 3.77
CA GLY A 303 -5.45 10.76 3.64
C GLY A 303 -4.83 12.12 3.30
N THR A 304 -3.59 12.36 3.73
CA THR A 304 -2.81 13.58 3.44
C THR A 304 -1.98 13.51 2.17
N SER A 305 -2.21 12.51 1.29
CA SER A 305 -1.41 12.30 0.08
C SER A 305 -1.39 13.53 -0.83
N SER A 306 -0.18 13.92 -1.24
CA SER A 306 0.06 14.98 -2.21
C SER A 306 -0.24 14.50 -3.64
N GLU A 307 -0.32 15.46 -4.59
CA GLU A 307 -0.42 15.16 -6.01
C GLU A 307 0.68 14.21 -6.51
N ARG A 308 1.93 14.38 -6.01
CA ARG A 308 3.05 13.49 -6.32
C ARG A 308 2.82 12.07 -5.82
N ALA A 309 2.27 11.91 -4.61
CA ALA A 309 1.94 10.61 -4.05
C ALA A 309 0.88 9.89 -4.89
N ILE A 310 -0.18 10.60 -5.30
CA ILE A 310 -1.24 10.05 -6.15
C ILE A 310 -0.70 9.64 -7.51
N LYS A 311 0.13 10.49 -8.15
CA LYS A 311 0.81 10.16 -9.41
C LYS A 311 1.64 8.87 -9.28
N ASN A 312 2.44 8.76 -8.22
CA ASN A 312 3.24 7.56 -7.96
C ASN A 312 2.35 6.33 -7.72
N ALA A 313 1.26 6.48 -6.97
CA ALA A 313 0.28 5.40 -6.73
C ALA A 313 -0.35 4.88 -8.04
N LEU A 314 -0.72 5.78 -8.94
CA LEU A 314 -1.27 5.41 -10.25
C LEU A 314 -0.23 4.65 -11.08
N ARG A 315 1.03 5.09 -11.09
CA ARG A 315 2.13 4.40 -11.77
C ARG A 315 2.34 2.98 -11.21
N VAL A 316 2.42 2.83 -9.89
CA VAL A 316 2.59 1.53 -9.23
C VAL A 316 1.39 0.62 -9.49
N ALA A 317 0.17 1.14 -9.38
CA ALA A 317 -1.05 0.40 -9.71
C ALA A 317 -1.06 -0.09 -11.16
N GLY A 318 -0.56 0.73 -12.10
CA GLY A 318 -0.38 0.36 -13.49
C GLY A 318 0.60 -0.82 -13.63
N THR A 319 1.78 -0.72 -13.05
CA THR A 319 2.80 -1.77 -13.07
C THR A 319 2.24 -3.08 -12.51
N MET A 320 1.62 -3.06 -11.32
CA MET A 320 1.03 -4.25 -10.69
C MET A 320 -0.05 -4.91 -11.54
N ALA A 321 -0.86 -4.11 -12.24
CA ALA A 321 -1.97 -4.63 -13.04
C ALA A 321 -1.53 -5.23 -14.39
N GLU A 322 -0.34 -4.88 -14.87
CA GLU A 322 0.28 -5.43 -16.10
C GLU A 322 1.20 -6.62 -15.81
N ASP A 323 1.70 -6.71 -14.58
CA ASP A 323 2.60 -7.76 -14.14
C ASP A 323 1.87 -9.10 -13.90
N ARG A 324 2.65 -10.17 -13.84
CA ARG A 324 2.16 -11.53 -13.52
C ARG A 324 1.94 -11.76 -12.03
N LEU A 325 2.03 -10.72 -11.19
CA LEU A 325 1.95 -10.77 -9.73
C LEU A 325 0.80 -11.70 -9.24
N ASN A 326 -0.41 -11.43 -9.70
CA ASN A 326 -1.60 -12.19 -9.26
C ASN A 326 -1.57 -13.65 -9.70
N GLN A 327 -1.04 -13.93 -10.90
CA GLN A 327 -0.88 -15.29 -11.39
C GLN A 327 0.13 -16.07 -10.53
N LEU A 328 1.29 -15.47 -10.23
CA LEU A 328 2.33 -16.09 -9.42
C LEU A 328 1.85 -16.35 -7.99
N ILE A 329 1.06 -15.44 -7.41
CA ILE A 329 0.44 -15.65 -6.09
C ILE A 329 -0.45 -16.89 -6.11
N VAL A 330 -1.32 -17.04 -7.10
CA VAL A 330 -2.22 -18.20 -7.22
C VAL A 330 -1.42 -19.49 -7.41
N GLU A 331 -0.42 -19.51 -8.28
CA GLU A 331 0.45 -20.65 -8.54
C GLU A 331 1.19 -21.09 -7.26
N GLN A 332 1.78 -20.15 -6.53
CA GLN A 332 2.54 -20.44 -5.31
C GLN A 332 1.64 -20.91 -4.15
N LEU A 333 0.44 -20.34 -4.01
CA LEU A 333 -0.52 -20.77 -2.99
C LEU A 333 -1.05 -22.18 -3.28
N ALA A 334 -1.22 -22.57 -4.54
CA ALA A 334 -1.60 -23.92 -4.92
C ALA A 334 -0.52 -24.96 -4.61
N ALA A 335 0.76 -24.57 -4.59
CA ALA A 335 1.89 -25.43 -4.23
C ALA A 335 2.16 -25.50 -2.73
N GLY A 336 1.47 -24.70 -1.88
CA GLY A 336 1.72 -24.54 -0.44
C GLY A 336 1.34 -25.76 0.42
N PRO A 337 1.62 -25.70 1.76
CA PRO A 337 1.29 -26.78 2.69
C PRO A 337 -0.22 -26.93 2.75
N GLY A 338 -0.75 -28.00 2.17
CA GLY A 338 -2.18 -28.29 2.08
C GLY A 338 -2.83 -27.97 0.74
N GLY A 339 -2.06 -27.65 -0.29
CA GLY A 339 -2.54 -27.57 -1.66
C GLY A 339 -3.02 -28.94 -2.13
N VAL A 340 -4.28 -29.24 -1.86
CA VAL A 340 -4.99 -30.30 -2.59
C VAL A 340 -5.24 -29.74 -3.98
N ALA A 341 -4.57 -30.30 -4.97
CA ALA A 341 -5.02 -30.13 -6.34
C ALA A 341 -6.45 -30.65 -6.41
N ASP A 342 -7.42 -29.74 -6.43
CA ASP A 342 -8.78 -30.10 -6.82
C ASP A 342 -8.71 -30.64 -8.24
N GLY A 343 -8.90 -31.97 -8.34
CA GLY A 343 -8.98 -32.70 -9.59
C GLY A 343 -10.30 -32.46 -10.31
#